data_11e9d53b50c009ac5be492e74f990997
#
_entry.id   11e9d53b50c009ac5be492e74f990997
#
_cell.length_a   1.000
_cell.length_b   1.000
_cell.length_c   1.000
_cell.angle_alpha   90.00
_cell.angle_beta   90.00
_cell.angle_gamma   90.00
#
_symmetry.space_group_name_H-M   'P 1'
#
loop_
_entity.id
_entity.type
_entity.pdbx_description
1 polymer ?
#
loop_
_entity_poly.entity_id
_entity_poly.type
_entity_poly.pdbx_seq_one_letter_code
_entity_poly.pdbx_strand_id
1 'polypeptide(L)'
;GYPVTIFEKEEKPGGMLVYGIPSFRLEKSVIEAEIEVLKAMGIEFKLGIEVGKDITLDDLRNEGYEAFYVAIGAQGSRKLNIPGEDNAMVESGIDFLRKVNKVEDPNLIFGDVVVVGGGNVAIDVARAALRSGAQKVHLCSLEQEGEMPASPEEVLEAKEEGILLHCGWGPKEILEDSIVFKQCVSVKDETGRFNPSYDDSVLETIQCSHVLLSIGQSIIPIQGLDVDVNPNGTIKAEGTTLQTSVEDVFVGGDVYTGPKFAIDAISHGKEAAESMHRFVHKGHSLTIGRDLHLFNEFDKNNALIDIDFDHAKRQIPGIKKGLGEKSFTDLRSTFTEEQVKIEANRCLGCGASIVDTNKCIGCGLCT
;
A
#
# COMPACT_ATOMS: atom_id res chain seq x y z
N GLY A 1 -10.17 -24.60 -14.59
CA GLY A 1 -9.19 -23.55 -14.30
C GLY A 1 -8.09 -23.55 -15.32
N TYR A 2 -7.33 -22.47 -15.34
CA TYR A 2 -6.13 -22.33 -16.18
C TYR A 2 -4.90 -22.69 -15.36
N PRO A 3 -3.82 -23.23 -15.98
CA PRO A 3 -2.49 -23.19 -15.39
C PRO A 3 -2.09 -21.73 -15.17
N VAL A 4 -1.63 -21.40 -13.97
CA VAL A 4 -1.17 -20.04 -13.62
C VAL A 4 0.23 -20.12 -13.05
N THR A 5 1.14 -19.29 -13.57
CA THR A 5 2.50 -19.15 -13.05
C THR A 5 2.71 -17.70 -12.61
N ILE A 6 3.22 -17.49 -11.40
CA ILE A 6 3.61 -16.18 -10.88
C ILE A 6 5.13 -16.10 -10.92
N PHE A 7 5.64 -15.12 -11.67
CA PHE A 7 7.06 -14.77 -11.72
C PHE A 7 7.31 -13.65 -10.72
N GLU A 8 8.18 -13.86 -9.76
CA GLU A 8 8.53 -12.91 -8.71
C GLU A 8 10.06 -12.75 -8.64
N LYS A 9 10.54 -11.52 -8.69
CA LYS A 9 11.98 -11.23 -8.63
C LYS A 9 12.60 -11.42 -7.26
N GLU A 10 11.81 -11.29 -6.20
CA GLU A 10 12.28 -11.48 -4.83
C GLU A 10 12.25 -12.95 -4.44
N GLU A 11 12.92 -13.27 -3.32
CA GLU A 11 12.97 -14.63 -2.76
C GLU A 11 11.65 -15.09 -2.15
N LYS A 12 10.80 -14.14 -1.72
CA LYS A 12 9.49 -14.40 -1.16
C LYS A 12 8.42 -13.66 -1.94
N PRO A 13 7.28 -14.30 -2.24
CA PRO A 13 6.16 -13.62 -2.87
C PRO A 13 5.42 -12.74 -1.87
N GLY A 14 4.72 -11.70 -2.38
CA GLY A 14 3.89 -10.81 -1.57
C GLY A 14 4.24 -9.33 -1.68
N GLY A 15 5.34 -8.99 -2.38
CA GLY A 15 5.67 -7.59 -2.70
C GLY A 15 5.67 -6.68 -1.48
N MET A 16 4.95 -5.55 -1.56
CA MET A 16 4.90 -4.57 -0.46
C MET A 16 4.28 -5.09 0.84
N LEU A 17 3.41 -6.11 0.79
CA LEU A 17 2.87 -6.75 2.00
C LEU A 17 3.97 -7.44 2.82
N VAL A 18 5.00 -7.97 2.15
CA VAL A 18 6.12 -8.66 2.79
C VAL A 18 7.28 -7.71 3.06
N TYR A 19 7.67 -6.91 2.06
CA TYR A 19 8.90 -6.10 2.11
C TYR A 19 8.69 -4.65 2.55
N GLY A 20 7.47 -4.10 2.39
CA GLY A 20 7.15 -2.71 2.72
C GLY A 20 6.45 -2.55 4.07
N ILE A 21 5.31 -3.22 4.27
CA ILE A 21 4.52 -3.07 5.49
C ILE A 21 5.27 -3.71 6.67
N PRO A 22 5.48 -3.00 7.81
CA PRO A 22 6.16 -3.58 8.96
C PRO A 22 5.37 -4.73 9.61
N SER A 23 6.10 -5.69 10.24
CA SER A 23 5.48 -6.86 10.86
C SER A 23 4.56 -6.52 12.03
N PHE A 24 4.78 -5.42 12.74
CA PHE A 24 3.88 -4.95 13.80
C PHE A 24 2.51 -4.46 13.28
N ARG A 25 2.37 -4.25 11.96
CA ARG A 25 1.08 -3.95 11.29
C ARG A 25 0.48 -5.16 10.60
N LEU A 26 1.31 -5.96 9.97
CA LEU A 26 0.90 -7.15 9.22
C LEU A 26 1.93 -8.26 9.42
N GLU A 27 1.59 -9.23 10.26
CA GLU A 27 2.44 -10.39 10.52
C GLU A 27 2.66 -11.20 9.23
N LYS A 28 3.92 -11.51 8.90
CA LYS A 28 4.28 -12.16 7.64
C LYS A 28 3.74 -13.57 7.51
N SER A 29 3.53 -14.27 8.63
CA SER A 29 2.90 -15.59 8.69
C SER A 29 1.49 -15.63 8.09
N VAL A 30 0.75 -14.51 8.18
CA VAL A 30 -0.59 -14.39 7.57
C VAL A 30 -0.47 -14.42 6.04
N ILE A 31 0.50 -13.68 5.48
CA ILE A 31 0.74 -13.65 4.03
C ILE A 31 1.26 -15.01 3.54
N GLU A 32 2.17 -15.63 4.29
CA GLU A 32 2.68 -16.97 3.98
C GLU A 32 1.56 -18.01 3.95
N ALA A 33 0.61 -17.97 4.89
CA ALA A 33 -0.53 -18.87 4.92
C ALA A 33 -1.44 -18.70 3.69
N GLU A 34 -1.74 -17.48 3.26
CA GLU A 34 -2.50 -17.19 2.04
C GLU A 34 -1.77 -17.69 0.78
N ILE A 35 -0.46 -17.51 0.70
CA ILE A 35 0.36 -18.01 -0.42
C ILE A 35 0.31 -19.55 -0.48
N GLU A 36 0.39 -20.24 0.67
CA GLU A 36 0.29 -21.71 0.70
C GLU A 36 -1.07 -22.21 0.22
N VAL A 37 -2.17 -21.49 0.48
CA VAL A 37 -3.48 -21.81 -0.10
C VAL A 37 -3.43 -21.70 -1.63
N LEU A 38 -2.83 -20.64 -2.19
CA LEU A 38 -2.70 -20.47 -3.63
C LEU A 38 -1.85 -21.60 -4.26
N LYS A 39 -0.76 -22.00 -3.62
CA LYS A 39 0.06 -23.14 -4.06
C LYS A 39 -0.72 -24.45 -4.03
N ALA A 40 -1.51 -24.67 -2.96
CA ALA A 40 -2.38 -25.85 -2.85
C ALA A 40 -3.47 -25.89 -3.93
N MET A 41 -3.89 -24.73 -4.45
CA MET A 41 -4.79 -24.63 -5.61
C MET A 41 -4.10 -24.93 -6.95
N GLY A 42 -2.78 -25.15 -6.97
CA GLY A 42 -2.01 -25.49 -8.17
C GLY A 42 -1.38 -24.29 -8.88
N ILE A 43 -1.29 -23.12 -8.24
CA ILE A 43 -0.57 -21.96 -8.79
C ILE A 43 0.93 -22.19 -8.60
N GLU A 44 1.68 -22.08 -9.68
CA GLU A 44 3.14 -22.17 -9.67
C GLU A 44 3.76 -20.81 -9.33
N PHE A 45 4.80 -20.82 -8.48
CA PHE A 45 5.59 -19.64 -8.15
C PHE A 45 7.03 -19.84 -8.58
N LYS A 46 7.51 -19.03 -9.51
CA LYS A 46 8.91 -18.95 -9.96
C LYS A 46 9.55 -17.72 -9.31
N LEU A 47 10.27 -17.95 -8.21
CA LEU A 47 10.90 -16.92 -7.40
C LEU A 47 12.32 -16.61 -7.87
N GLY A 48 12.82 -15.41 -7.59
CA GLY A 48 14.16 -14.96 -8.01
C GLY A 48 14.28 -14.72 -9.51
N ILE A 49 13.15 -14.54 -10.21
CA ILE A 49 13.12 -14.33 -11.68
C ILE A 49 12.54 -12.95 -11.97
N GLU A 50 13.36 -12.07 -12.52
CA GLU A 50 12.97 -10.72 -12.94
C GLU A 50 12.57 -10.73 -14.42
N VAL A 51 11.26 -10.57 -14.69
CA VAL A 51 10.77 -10.44 -16.07
C VAL A 51 11.29 -9.13 -16.67
N GLY A 52 11.78 -9.23 -17.91
CA GLY A 52 12.47 -8.14 -18.61
C GLY A 52 13.99 -8.15 -18.43
N LYS A 53 14.53 -8.99 -17.55
CA LYS A 53 15.96 -9.16 -17.35
C LYS A 53 16.39 -10.63 -17.50
N ASP A 54 15.80 -11.53 -16.72
CA ASP A 54 16.15 -12.95 -16.73
C ASP A 54 15.32 -13.72 -17.77
N ILE A 55 14.10 -13.26 -18.05
CA ILE A 55 13.19 -13.79 -19.07
C ILE A 55 12.35 -12.65 -19.63
N THR A 56 12.07 -12.68 -20.93
CA THR A 56 11.22 -11.68 -21.59
C THR A 56 9.78 -12.18 -21.74
N LEU A 57 8.83 -11.28 -22.03
CA LEU A 57 7.45 -11.68 -22.36
C LEU A 57 7.39 -12.50 -23.65
N ASP A 58 8.29 -12.23 -24.60
CA ASP A 58 8.35 -13.01 -25.84
C ASP A 58 8.84 -14.45 -25.60
N ASP A 59 9.78 -14.64 -24.69
CA ASP A 59 10.18 -15.99 -24.27
C ASP A 59 9.00 -16.72 -23.65
N LEU A 60 8.23 -16.05 -22.79
CA LEU A 60 7.04 -16.63 -22.16
C LEU A 60 5.94 -16.95 -23.20
N ARG A 61 5.73 -16.09 -24.20
CA ARG A 61 4.83 -16.40 -25.35
C ARG A 61 5.28 -17.64 -26.09
N ASN A 62 6.58 -17.80 -26.32
CA ASN A 62 7.15 -18.98 -26.97
C ASN A 62 7.03 -20.25 -26.11
N GLU A 63 6.98 -20.11 -24.75
CA GLU A 63 6.68 -21.21 -23.82
C GLU A 63 5.19 -21.57 -23.76
N GLY A 64 4.32 -20.78 -24.43
CA GLY A 64 2.88 -21.08 -24.57
C GLY A 64 1.98 -20.33 -23.61
N TYR A 65 2.47 -19.30 -22.91
CA TYR A 65 1.61 -18.40 -22.14
C TYR A 65 0.79 -17.52 -23.08
N GLU A 66 -0.52 -17.49 -22.89
CA GLU A 66 -1.47 -16.82 -23.80
C GLU A 66 -1.90 -15.43 -23.32
N ALA A 67 -1.79 -15.13 -22.00
CA ALA A 67 -2.16 -13.83 -21.43
C ALA A 67 -1.30 -13.52 -20.21
N PHE A 68 -1.03 -12.23 -19.99
CA PHE A 68 -0.12 -11.73 -18.97
C PHE A 68 -0.83 -10.70 -18.08
N TYR A 69 -0.68 -10.83 -16.78
CA TYR A 69 -1.14 -9.84 -15.81
C TYR A 69 0.04 -9.16 -15.10
N VAL A 70 0.23 -7.88 -15.36
CA VAL A 70 1.31 -7.09 -14.78
C VAL A 70 0.85 -6.48 -13.46
N ALA A 71 1.42 -6.95 -12.36
CA ALA A 71 1.09 -6.55 -10.99
C ALA A 71 2.35 -6.20 -10.17
N ILE A 72 3.31 -5.52 -10.79
CA ILE A 72 4.62 -5.19 -10.19
C ILE A 72 4.56 -4.13 -9.09
N GLY A 73 3.42 -3.49 -8.90
CA GLY A 73 3.25 -2.44 -7.90
C GLY A 73 4.04 -1.16 -8.18
N ALA A 74 4.35 -0.40 -7.12
CA ALA A 74 5.14 0.82 -7.15
C ALA A 74 6.31 0.67 -6.17
N GLN A 75 7.40 0.06 -6.61
CA GLN A 75 8.53 -0.36 -5.77
C GLN A 75 9.67 0.67 -5.69
N GLY A 76 9.64 1.71 -6.52
CA GLY A 76 10.61 2.81 -6.51
C GLY A 76 10.22 3.93 -5.56
N SER A 77 11.16 4.79 -5.24
CA SER A 77 10.95 6.01 -4.47
C SER A 77 11.04 7.25 -5.35
N ARG A 78 10.41 8.33 -4.93
CA ARG A 78 10.56 9.66 -5.54
C ARG A 78 11.75 10.38 -4.93
N LYS A 79 12.35 11.29 -5.69
CA LYS A 79 13.41 12.19 -5.23
C LYS A 79 12.86 13.58 -4.93
N LEU A 80 13.47 14.26 -3.96
CA LEU A 80 13.20 15.65 -3.61
C LEU A 80 13.84 16.63 -4.62
N ASN A 81 14.98 16.23 -5.19
CA ASN A 81 15.84 17.09 -6.04
C ASN A 81 16.30 18.37 -5.31
N ILE A 82 16.72 18.24 -4.06
CA ILE A 82 17.28 19.31 -3.24
C ILE A 82 18.77 19.09 -3.00
N PRO A 83 19.53 20.18 -2.64
CA PRO A 83 20.93 20.05 -2.27
C PRO A 83 21.12 19.06 -1.12
N GLY A 84 22.13 18.19 -1.25
CA GLY A 84 22.49 17.20 -0.24
C GLY A 84 21.64 15.92 -0.22
N GLU A 85 20.71 15.73 -1.13
CA GLU A 85 19.90 14.49 -1.21
C GLU A 85 20.75 13.24 -1.46
N ASP A 86 21.91 13.37 -2.10
CA ASP A 86 22.83 12.24 -2.35
C ASP A 86 23.82 12.00 -1.16
N ASN A 87 23.63 12.65 -0.01
CA ASN A 87 24.41 12.41 1.19
C ASN A 87 24.20 10.96 1.70
N ALA A 88 25.26 10.35 2.24
CA ALA A 88 25.23 8.97 2.73
C ALA A 88 24.26 8.73 3.91
N MET A 89 23.83 9.79 4.60
CA MET A 89 22.83 9.70 5.66
C MET A 89 21.37 9.63 5.11
N VAL A 90 21.18 9.80 3.81
CA VAL A 90 19.85 9.83 3.17
C VAL A 90 19.54 8.48 2.58
N GLU A 91 18.37 7.97 2.91
CA GLU A 91 17.85 6.72 2.38
C GLU A 91 16.35 6.85 2.04
N SER A 92 15.91 6.10 1.04
CA SER A 92 14.48 5.93 0.75
C SER A 92 13.80 5.19 1.91
N GLY A 93 12.64 5.68 2.36
CA GLY A 93 11.86 5.01 3.40
C GLY A 93 11.43 3.60 3.01
N ILE A 94 11.16 3.35 1.71
CA ILE A 94 10.82 2.01 1.21
C ILE A 94 12.01 1.07 1.30
N ASP A 95 13.21 1.52 0.93
CA ASP A 95 14.41 0.68 1.01
C ASP A 95 14.79 0.39 2.46
N PHE A 96 14.60 1.36 3.34
CA PHE A 96 14.74 1.16 4.78
C PHE A 96 13.75 0.11 5.30
N LEU A 97 12.45 0.21 4.99
CA LEU A 97 11.46 -0.80 5.36
C LEU A 97 11.79 -2.18 4.82
N ARG A 98 12.30 -2.26 3.59
CA ARG A 98 12.76 -3.52 2.98
C ARG A 98 13.91 -4.14 3.77
N LYS A 99 14.88 -3.34 4.22
CA LYS A 99 15.97 -3.81 5.09
C LYS A 99 15.42 -4.32 6.42
N VAL A 100 14.57 -3.55 7.08
CA VAL A 100 13.92 -3.90 8.35
C VAL A 100 13.17 -5.23 8.25
N ASN A 101 12.40 -5.43 7.19
CA ASN A 101 11.59 -6.64 7.01
C ASN A 101 12.39 -7.88 6.58
N LYS A 102 13.66 -7.74 6.19
CA LYS A 102 14.55 -8.85 5.80
C LYS A 102 15.35 -9.44 6.99
N VAL A 103 15.37 -8.77 8.14
CA VAL A 103 16.13 -9.20 9.31
C VAL A 103 15.21 -9.44 10.51
N GLU A 104 15.61 -10.37 11.39
CA GLU A 104 14.81 -10.72 12.59
C GLU A 104 14.93 -9.67 13.71
N ASP A 105 16.13 -9.07 13.89
CA ASP A 105 16.40 -8.03 14.88
C ASP A 105 17.08 -6.83 14.20
N PRO A 106 16.28 -5.89 13.65
CA PRO A 106 16.82 -4.79 12.87
C PRO A 106 17.33 -3.64 13.75
N ASN A 107 18.42 -3.83 14.46
CA ASN A 107 19.11 -2.73 15.11
C ASN A 107 20.00 -1.99 14.08
N LEU A 108 19.36 -1.23 13.20
CA LEU A 108 19.95 -0.65 12.00
C LEU A 108 20.32 0.83 12.14
N ILE A 109 19.81 1.50 13.17
CA ILE A 109 19.93 2.94 13.34
C ILE A 109 20.54 3.29 14.69
N PHE A 110 21.45 4.27 14.67
CA PHE A 110 22.02 4.87 15.86
C PHE A 110 21.87 6.39 15.78
N GLY A 111 21.31 7.01 16.82
CA GLY A 111 21.11 8.46 16.90
C GLY A 111 19.72 8.92 16.48
N ASP A 112 19.61 10.20 16.15
CA ASP A 112 18.34 10.82 15.81
C ASP A 112 18.03 10.69 14.32
N VAL A 113 16.75 10.48 13.99
CA VAL A 113 16.25 10.25 12.62
C VAL A 113 15.26 11.29 12.25
N VAL A 114 15.36 11.80 11.03
CA VAL A 114 14.31 12.61 10.40
C VAL A 114 13.63 11.81 9.29
N VAL A 115 12.32 11.65 9.38
CA VAL A 115 11.48 11.10 8.31
C VAL A 115 10.76 12.23 7.61
N VAL A 116 10.88 12.31 6.30
CA VAL A 116 10.23 13.33 5.47
C VAL A 116 9.05 12.73 4.75
N GLY A 117 7.83 13.18 5.07
CA GLY A 117 6.59 12.73 4.46
C GLY A 117 5.41 12.76 5.42
N GLY A 118 4.17 12.82 4.89
CA GLY A 118 2.93 12.93 5.67
C GLY A 118 1.96 11.76 5.49
N GLY A 119 2.29 10.74 4.69
CA GLY A 119 1.41 9.58 4.42
C GLY A 119 1.66 8.40 5.35
N ASN A 120 0.82 7.34 5.21
CA ASN A 120 0.91 6.11 6.02
C ASN A 120 2.30 5.45 5.95
N VAL A 121 2.96 5.49 4.78
CA VAL A 121 4.33 4.97 4.63
C VAL A 121 5.32 5.73 5.51
N ALA A 122 5.18 7.07 5.64
CA ALA A 122 6.05 7.87 6.51
C ALA A 122 5.84 7.51 7.99
N ILE A 123 4.60 7.26 8.41
CA ILE A 123 4.29 6.75 9.75
C ILE A 123 4.94 5.38 9.99
N ASP A 124 4.83 4.47 9.04
CA ASP A 124 5.45 3.14 9.13
C ASP A 124 6.97 3.22 9.24
N VAL A 125 7.59 4.07 8.43
CA VAL A 125 9.04 4.32 8.45
C VAL A 125 9.46 4.90 9.80
N ALA A 126 8.74 5.89 10.32
CA ALA A 126 9.06 6.51 11.60
C ALA A 126 8.96 5.51 12.76
N ARG A 127 7.88 4.72 12.80
CA ARG A 127 7.67 3.69 13.81
C ARG A 127 8.68 2.54 13.70
N ALA A 128 9.04 2.16 12.47
CA ALA A 128 10.09 1.17 12.23
C ALA A 128 11.48 1.69 12.64
N ALA A 129 11.80 2.96 12.36
CA ALA A 129 13.05 3.58 12.77
C ALA A 129 13.21 3.59 14.30
N LEU A 130 12.15 3.93 15.03
CA LEU A 130 12.14 3.90 16.49
C LEU A 130 12.42 2.48 17.03
N ARG A 131 11.84 1.45 16.40
CA ARG A 131 12.06 0.03 16.73
C ARG A 131 13.44 -0.45 16.34
N SER A 132 14.04 0.17 15.33
CA SER A 132 15.37 -0.17 14.81
C SER A 132 16.52 0.51 15.55
N GLY A 133 16.27 1.15 16.70
CA GLY A 133 17.32 1.70 17.57
C GLY A 133 17.44 3.23 17.55
N ALA A 134 16.64 3.97 16.79
CA ALA A 134 16.66 5.43 16.81
C ALA A 134 16.43 5.97 18.24
N GLN A 135 17.21 7.00 18.60
CA GLN A 135 17.08 7.67 19.91
C GLN A 135 15.86 8.60 19.92
N LYS A 136 15.73 9.38 18.86
CA LYS A 136 14.54 10.21 18.58
C LYS A 136 14.16 10.08 17.12
N VAL A 137 12.88 10.19 16.85
CA VAL A 137 12.36 10.21 15.49
C VAL A 137 11.54 11.47 15.31
N HIS A 138 11.94 12.28 14.33
CA HIS A 138 11.24 13.48 13.88
C HIS A 138 10.52 13.14 12.58
N LEU A 139 9.20 13.34 12.51
CA LEU A 139 8.39 13.18 11.31
C LEU A 139 7.98 14.56 10.80
N CYS A 140 8.49 14.94 9.63
CA CYS A 140 8.26 16.25 9.04
C CYS A 140 7.32 16.13 7.83
N SER A 141 6.19 16.85 7.85
CA SER A 141 5.19 16.88 6.77
C SER A 141 4.96 18.29 6.23
N LEU A 142 4.60 18.38 4.96
CA LEU A 142 4.15 19.64 4.33
C LEU A 142 2.81 20.10 4.91
N GLU A 143 1.94 19.14 5.18
CA GLU A 143 0.59 19.37 5.67
C GLU A 143 0.61 19.78 7.14
N GLN A 144 -0.44 20.48 7.57
CA GLN A 144 -0.70 20.72 8.97
C GLN A 144 -1.22 19.46 9.66
N GLU A 145 -1.12 19.42 10.99
CA GLU A 145 -1.66 18.31 11.75
C GLU A 145 -3.18 18.17 11.51
N GLY A 146 -3.71 17.12 11.14
CA GLY A 146 -5.13 16.92 10.79
C GLY A 146 -5.41 17.03 9.28
N GLU A 147 -4.43 17.51 8.50
CA GLU A 147 -4.49 17.53 7.03
C GLU A 147 -3.54 16.48 6.41
N MET A 148 -2.77 15.79 7.25
CA MET A 148 -1.85 14.74 6.80
C MET A 148 -2.61 13.65 6.03
N PRO A 149 -2.04 13.12 4.91
CA PRO A 149 -2.65 12.01 4.17
C PRO A 149 -2.71 10.69 4.96
N ALA A 150 -1.91 10.56 6.03
CA ALA A 150 -1.95 9.40 6.93
C ALA A 150 -3.28 9.31 7.69
N SER A 151 -3.72 8.09 8.00
CA SER A 151 -4.93 7.91 8.78
C SER A 151 -4.79 8.51 10.20
N PRO A 152 -5.84 9.13 10.74
CA PRO A 152 -5.77 9.76 12.06
C PRO A 152 -5.36 8.78 13.17
N GLU A 153 -5.80 7.53 13.09
CA GLU A 153 -5.44 6.48 14.05
C GLU A 153 -3.93 6.21 14.04
N GLU A 154 -3.30 6.14 12.85
CA GLU A 154 -1.87 5.89 12.73
C GLU A 154 -1.03 7.08 13.20
N VAL A 155 -1.49 8.29 12.94
CA VAL A 155 -0.86 9.51 13.47
C VAL A 155 -0.91 9.52 14.99
N LEU A 156 -2.04 9.11 15.58
CA LEU A 156 -2.19 9.01 17.04
C LEU A 156 -1.23 7.96 17.62
N GLU A 157 -1.20 6.75 17.04
CA GLU A 157 -0.27 5.68 17.45
C GLU A 157 1.20 6.12 17.40
N ALA A 158 1.57 6.86 16.35
CA ALA A 158 2.94 7.39 16.22
C ALA A 158 3.28 8.38 17.36
N LYS A 159 2.35 9.26 17.72
CA LYS A 159 2.53 10.19 18.85
C LYS A 159 2.63 9.46 20.19
N GLU A 160 1.78 8.47 20.41
CA GLU A 160 1.78 7.66 21.64
C GLU A 160 3.11 6.88 21.78
N GLU A 161 3.74 6.49 20.68
CA GLU A 161 5.07 5.88 20.66
C GLU A 161 6.22 6.89 20.85
N GLY A 162 5.93 8.18 20.90
CA GLY A 162 6.91 9.25 21.16
C GLY A 162 7.57 9.84 19.92
N ILE A 163 6.99 9.65 18.73
CA ILE A 163 7.46 10.29 17.49
C ILE A 163 7.10 11.78 17.54
N LEU A 164 8.08 12.62 17.22
CA LEU A 164 7.95 14.09 17.24
C LEU A 164 7.45 14.58 15.88
N LEU A 165 6.23 15.09 15.82
CA LEU A 165 5.63 15.60 14.59
C LEU A 165 6.01 17.07 14.36
N HIS A 166 6.49 17.37 13.15
CA HIS A 166 6.80 18.70 12.64
C HIS A 166 5.93 18.93 11.39
N CYS A 167 4.76 19.52 11.58
CA CYS A 167 3.79 19.77 10.53
C CYS A 167 3.97 21.17 9.91
N GLY A 168 3.70 21.31 8.61
CA GLY A 168 3.85 22.59 7.91
C GLY A 168 5.30 22.91 7.50
N TRP A 169 6.14 21.90 7.29
CA TRP A 169 7.55 22.06 6.96
C TRP A 169 7.95 21.31 5.69
N GLY A 170 8.55 22.02 4.73
CA GLY A 170 9.11 21.44 3.52
C GLY A 170 10.64 21.40 3.56
N PRO A 171 11.28 20.30 3.12
CA PRO A 171 12.73 20.21 3.10
C PRO A 171 13.34 21.19 2.09
N LYS A 172 14.42 21.84 2.49
CA LYS A 172 15.17 22.82 1.68
C LYS A 172 16.51 22.28 1.23
N GLU A 173 17.29 21.78 2.16
CA GLU A 173 18.62 21.21 1.92
C GLU A 173 19.01 20.23 3.03
N ILE A 174 19.89 19.29 2.72
CA ILE A 174 20.45 18.32 3.66
C ILE A 174 21.95 18.58 3.82
N LEU A 175 22.37 18.76 5.07
CA LEU A 175 23.77 18.99 5.44
C LEU A 175 24.44 17.69 5.90
N GLU A 176 25.67 17.75 6.42
CA GLU A 176 26.39 16.53 6.85
C GLU A 176 25.79 15.86 8.10
N ASP A 177 25.14 16.63 8.99
CA ASP A 177 24.62 16.18 10.28
C ASP A 177 23.21 16.71 10.59
N SER A 178 22.54 17.31 9.61
CA SER A 178 21.25 17.98 9.80
C SER A 178 20.48 18.15 8.49
N ILE A 179 19.20 18.44 8.62
CA ILE A 179 18.34 18.84 7.51
C ILE A 179 17.70 20.19 7.81
N VAL A 180 17.69 21.07 6.83
CA VAL A 180 17.06 22.39 6.88
C VAL A 180 15.69 22.34 6.22
N PHE A 181 14.71 22.86 6.92
CA PHE A 181 13.33 22.98 6.44
C PHE A 181 12.96 24.47 6.26
N LYS A 182 11.98 24.71 5.42
CA LYS A 182 11.29 25.99 5.24
C LYS A 182 9.81 25.83 5.52
N GLN A 183 9.18 26.86 6.05
CA GLN A 183 7.77 26.82 6.39
C GLN A 183 6.91 26.62 5.14
N CYS A 184 6.05 25.60 5.14
CA CYS A 184 5.04 25.39 4.11
C CYS A 184 3.79 26.21 4.44
N VAL A 185 3.48 27.17 3.57
CA VAL A 185 2.32 28.06 3.73
C VAL A 185 1.04 27.41 3.22
N SER A 186 1.14 26.70 2.10
CA SER A 186 0.03 25.94 1.51
C SER A 186 0.57 24.73 0.74
N VAL A 187 -0.09 23.60 0.84
CA VAL A 187 0.25 22.38 0.09
C VAL A 187 -0.42 22.34 -1.28
N LYS A 188 -1.57 23.04 -1.42
CA LYS A 188 -2.36 23.06 -2.67
C LYS A 188 -2.50 24.48 -3.18
N ASP A 189 -2.59 24.62 -4.49
CA ASP A 189 -2.93 25.86 -5.14
C ASP A 189 -4.44 26.16 -5.09
N GLU A 190 -4.85 27.31 -5.62
CA GLU A 190 -6.26 27.75 -5.66
C GLU A 190 -7.19 26.80 -6.42
N THR A 191 -6.63 25.92 -7.27
CA THR A 191 -7.38 24.88 -8.01
C THR A 191 -7.48 23.55 -7.26
N GLY A 192 -6.88 23.47 -6.07
CA GLY A 192 -6.83 22.25 -5.25
C GLY A 192 -5.77 21.23 -5.68
N ARG A 193 -4.89 21.58 -6.63
CA ARG A 193 -3.80 20.72 -7.08
C ARG A 193 -2.61 20.84 -6.14
N PHE A 194 -1.89 19.75 -5.96
CA PHE A 194 -0.64 19.72 -5.20
C PHE A 194 0.38 20.65 -5.86
N ASN A 195 0.65 21.78 -5.19
CA ASN A 195 1.60 22.81 -5.60
C ASN A 195 2.05 23.61 -4.37
N PRO A 196 2.96 23.05 -3.55
CA PRO A 196 3.30 23.65 -2.27
C PRO A 196 3.99 25.00 -2.41
N SER A 197 3.55 25.97 -1.59
CA SER A 197 4.16 27.28 -1.46
C SER A 197 4.85 27.43 -0.10
N TYR A 198 5.92 28.22 -0.06
CA TYR A 198 6.79 28.30 1.10
C TYR A 198 7.09 29.76 1.49
N ASP A 199 7.35 29.96 2.78
CA ASP A 199 8.03 31.16 3.29
C ASP A 199 9.52 30.83 3.50
N ASP A 200 10.35 31.28 2.59
CA ASP A 200 11.80 31.03 2.61
C ASP A 200 12.53 31.84 3.70
N SER A 201 11.85 32.78 4.37
CA SER A 201 12.41 33.55 5.49
C SER A 201 12.31 32.82 6.83
N VAL A 202 11.43 31.81 6.94
CA VAL A 202 11.21 31.03 8.15
C VAL A 202 11.81 29.64 7.95
N LEU A 203 12.92 29.40 8.63
CA LEU A 203 13.69 28.16 8.52
C LEU A 203 13.74 27.43 9.87
N GLU A 204 13.76 26.11 9.82
CA GLU A 204 14.03 25.23 10.96
C GLU A 204 15.12 24.24 10.57
N THR A 205 16.07 23.98 11.49
CA THR A 205 17.13 23.00 11.28
C THR A 205 17.03 21.91 12.32
N ILE A 206 16.98 20.65 11.89
CA ILE A 206 16.90 19.48 12.77
C ILE A 206 18.19 18.69 12.62
N GLN A 207 18.89 18.50 13.74
CA GLN A 207 20.10 17.65 13.81
C GLN A 207 19.68 16.19 13.72
N CYS A 208 20.36 15.40 12.91
CA CYS A 208 20.07 13.99 12.72
C CYS A 208 21.26 13.23 12.16
N SER A 209 21.24 11.93 12.37
CA SER A 209 22.22 11.00 11.78
C SER A 209 21.69 10.27 10.55
N HIS A 210 20.36 10.27 10.37
CA HIS A 210 19.68 9.62 9.22
C HIS A 210 18.51 10.45 8.75
N VAL A 211 18.30 10.50 7.43
CA VAL A 211 17.15 11.10 6.77
C VAL A 211 16.46 10.03 5.94
N LEU A 212 15.21 9.73 6.25
CA LEU A 212 14.41 8.72 5.55
C LEU A 212 13.32 9.39 4.72
N LEU A 213 13.43 9.30 3.40
CA LEU A 213 12.51 9.97 2.47
C LEU A 213 11.28 9.11 2.17
N SER A 214 10.09 9.58 2.57
CA SER A 214 8.80 8.91 2.38
C SER A 214 7.81 9.80 1.62
N ILE A 215 8.27 10.42 0.52
CA ILE A 215 7.56 11.43 -0.27
C ILE A 215 6.79 10.86 -1.47
N GLY A 216 6.51 9.59 -1.44
CA GLY A 216 5.76 8.86 -2.45
C GLY A 216 6.57 7.81 -3.18
N GLN A 217 5.83 6.95 -3.84
CA GLN A 217 6.36 5.81 -4.58
C GLN A 217 6.35 6.09 -6.10
N SER A 218 7.18 5.35 -6.84
CA SER A 218 7.26 5.39 -8.29
C SER A 218 7.25 3.99 -8.88
N ILE A 219 6.85 3.88 -10.15
CA ILE A 219 6.88 2.63 -10.89
C ILE A 219 8.29 2.41 -11.42
N ILE A 220 8.80 1.20 -11.24
CA ILE A 220 10.01 0.73 -11.93
C ILE A 220 9.52 -0.07 -13.15
N PRO A 221 9.71 0.42 -14.38
CA PRO A 221 9.16 -0.24 -15.57
C PRO A 221 9.85 -1.58 -15.82
N ILE A 222 9.09 -2.54 -16.39
CA ILE A 222 9.64 -3.80 -16.89
C ILE A 222 10.40 -3.51 -18.18
N GLN A 223 11.65 -3.89 -18.24
CA GLN A 223 12.46 -3.73 -19.45
C GLN A 223 11.89 -4.58 -20.59
N GLY A 224 11.73 -4.01 -21.78
CA GLY A 224 11.19 -4.70 -22.95
C GLY A 224 9.66 -4.85 -22.95
N LEU A 225 8.95 -4.28 -21.99
CA LEU A 225 7.49 -4.16 -22.01
C LEU A 225 7.12 -2.83 -22.68
N ASP A 226 6.73 -2.87 -23.95
CA ASP A 226 6.35 -1.69 -24.74
C ASP A 226 4.84 -1.44 -24.63
N VAL A 227 4.42 -0.83 -23.54
CA VAL A 227 3.03 -0.43 -23.26
C VAL A 227 2.93 1.07 -23.07
N ASP A 228 1.76 1.65 -23.39
CA ASP A 228 1.48 3.05 -23.13
C ASP A 228 1.53 3.37 -21.63
N VAL A 229 2.19 4.48 -21.29
CA VAL A 229 2.28 4.95 -19.90
C VAL A 229 1.75 6.38 -19.75
N ASN A 230 1.32 6.71 -18.55
CA ASN A 230 0.94 8.05 -18.15
C ASN A 230 2.19 8.89 -17.78
N PRO A 231 2.08 10.23 -17.71
CA PRO A 231 3.21 11.07 -17.30
C PRO A 231 3.79 10.77 -15.91
N ASN A 232 3.01 10.14 -15.04
CA ASN A 232 3.44 9.70 -13.70
C ASN A 232 4.07 8.30 -13.69
N GLY A 233 4.23 7.66 -14.86
CA GLY A 233 4.84 6.34 -15.01
C GLY A 233 3.88 5.16 -14.83
N THR A 234 2.60 5.38 -14.50
CA THR A 234 1.61 4.29 -14.43
C THR A 234 1.25 3.78 -15.83
N ILE A 235 0.99 2.48 -15.95
CA ILE A 235 0.60 1.87 -17.24
C ILE A 235 -0.84 2.27 -17.58
N LYS A 236 -1.05 2.67 -18.83
CA LYS A 236 -2.40 2.93 -19.34
C LYS A 236 -3.13 1.64 -19.66
N ALA A 237 -4.38 1.56 -19.29
CA ALA A 237 -5.26 0.46 -19.64
C ALA A 237 -6.71 0.95 -19.80
N GLU A 238 -7.52 0.16 -20.48
CA GLU A 238 -8.96 0.39 -20.57
C GLU A 238 -9.60 0.08 -19.20
N GLY A 239 -10.42 1.01 -18.71
CA GLY A 239 -10.87 1.01 -17.32
C GLY A 239 -11.73 -0.19 -16.90
N THR A 240 -12.45 -0.81 -17.84
CA THR A 240 -13.33 -1.96 -17.58
C THR A 240 -12.57 -3.29 -17.71
N THR A 241 -11.71 -3.38 -18.72
CA THR A 241 -11.04 -4.65 -19.06
C THR A 241 -9.66 -4.77 -18.47
N LEU A 242 -9.05 -3.66 -18.06
CA LEU A 242 -7.67 -3.56 -17.61
C LEU A 242 -6.64 -4.02 -18.66
N GLN A 243 -7.06 -4.09 -19.94
CA GLN A 243 -6.20 -4.40 -21.06
C GLN A 243 -5.34 -3.19 -21.44
N THR A 244 -4.07 -3.42 -21.66
CA THR A 244 -3.12 -2.37 -22.06
C THR A 244 -3.15 -2.13 -23.58
N SER A 245 -2.24 -1.30 -24.09
CA SER A 245 -2.01 -1.14 -25.54
C SER A 245 -1.48 -2.42 -26.21
N VAL A 246 -0.99 -3.40 -25.46
CA VAL A 246 -0.58 -4.72 -25.93
C VAL A 246 -1.68 -5.72 -25.61
N GLU A 247 -2.18 -6.38 -26.66
CA GLU A 247 -3.45 -7.11 -26.64
C GLU A 247 -3.53 -8.23 -25.59
N ASP A 248 -2.44 -8.95 -25.35
CA ASP A 248 -2.34 -10.07 -24.41
C ASP A 248 -1.87 -9.66 -23.01
N VAL A 249 -1.68 -8.33 -22.78
CA VAL A 249 -1.17 -7.79 -21.52
C VAL A 249 -2.25 -6.99 -20.78
N PHE A 250 -2.52 -7.41 -19.56
CA PHE A 250 -3.44 -6.78 -18.60
C PHE A 250 -2.67 -6.23 -17.41
N VAL A 251 -3.25 -5.27 -16.71
CA VAL A 251 -2.56 -4.57 -15.62
C VAL A 251 -3.49 -4.29 -14.46
N GLY A 252 -2.94 -4.21 -13.23
CA GLY A 252 -3.72 -3.77 -12.07
C GLY A 252 -2.86 -3.52 -10.84
N GLY A 253 -3.50 -3.04 -9.78
CA GLY A 253 -2.82 -2.55 -8.58
C GLY A 253 -2.07 -1.25 -8.83
N ASP A 254 -1.03 -0.99 -8.02
CA ASP A 254 -0.35 0.31 -8.00
C ASP A 254 0.37 0.66 -9.30
N VAL A 255 0.77 -0.31 -10.11
CA VAL A 255 1.37 -0.05 -11.42
C VAL A 255 0.35 0.57 -12.39
N TYR A 256 -0.95 0.37 -12.17
CA TYR A 256 -2.04 0.95 -12.95
C TYR A 256 -2.54 2.29 -12.36
N THR A 257 -2.82 2.32 -11.06
CA THR A 257 -3.47 3.50 -10.44
C THR A 257 -2.51 4.44 -9.72
N GLY A 258 -1.27 4.06 -9.50
CA GLY A 258 -0.42 4.59 -8.45
C GLY A 258 -0.74 3.92 -7.09
N PRO A 259 0.04 4.23 -6.03
CA PRO A 259 -0.14 3.61 -4.72
C PRO A 259 -1.55 3.78 -4.16
N LYS A 260 -2.18 2.65 -3.82
CA LYS A 260 -3.51 2.56 -3.20
C LYS A 260 -3.57 1.44 -2.17
N PHE A 261 -4.78 1.09 -1.71
CA PHE A 261 -5.00 0.02 -0.75
C PHE A 261 -4.94 -1.36 -1.43
N ALA A 262 -4.60 -2.39 -0.65
CA ALA A 262 -4.56 -3.77 -1.12
C ALA A 262 -5.91 -4.24 -1.71
N ILE A 263 -7.03 -3.73 -1.19
CA ILE A 263 -8.37 -4.06 -1.69
C ILE A 263 -8.59 -3.59 -3.15
N ASP A 264 -7.98 -2.45 -3.54
CA ASP A 264 -8.03 -1.97 -4.93
C ASP A 264 -7.29 -2.95 -5.85
N ALA A 265 -6.11 -3.44 -5.43
CA ALA A 265 -5.34 -4.43 -6.17
C ALA A 265 -6.09 -5.77 -6.31
N ILE A 266 -6.79 -6.22 -5.26
CA ILE A 266 -7.66 -7.41 -5.30
C ILE A 266 -8.80 -7.22 -6.32
N SER A 267 -9.45 -6.06 -6.31
CA SER A 267 -10.50 -5.73 -7.27
C SER A 267 -9.99 -5.79 -8.71
N HIS A 268 -8.85 -5.13 -8.98
CA HIS A 268 -8.24 -5.17 -10.31
C HIS A 268 -7.85 -6.59 -10.74
N GLY A 269 -7.36 -7.42 -9.82
CA GLY A 269 -7.04 -8.81 -10.10
C GLY A 269 -8.27 -9.63 -10.53
N LYS A 270 -9.41 -9.43 -9.87
CA LYS A 270 -10.68 -10.08 -10.23
C LYS A 270 -11.17 -9.63 -11.61
N GLU A 271 -11.18 -8.32 -11.87
CA GLU A 271 -11.61 -7.76 -13.14
C GLU A 271 -10.69 -8.20 -14.30
N ALA A 272 -9.38 -8.20 -14.10
CA ALA A 272 -8.43 -8.68 -15.08
C ALA A 272 -8.58 -10.18 -15.35
N ALA A 273 -8.83 -11.00 -14.34
CA ALA A 273 -9.04 -12.44 -14.50
C ALA A 273 -10.23 -12.74 -15.41
N GLU A 274 -11.35 -11.99 -15.29
CA GLU A 274 -12.48 -12.11 -16.20
C GLU A 274 -12.08 -11.69 -17.63
N SER A 275 -11.34 -10.60 -17.77
CA SER A 275 -10.88 -10.12 -19.06
C SER A 275 -9.93 -11.12 -19.75
N MET A 276 -8.97 -11.67 -19.02
CA MET A 276 -8.05 -12.68 -19.51
C MET A 276 -8.79 -13.98 -19.89
N HIS A 277 -9.78 -14.41 -19.09
CA HIS A 277 -10.64 -15.54 -19.43
C HIS A 277 -11.35 -15.34 -20.79
N ARG A 278 -11.93 -14.16 -20.99
CA ARG A 278 -12.62 -13.82 -22.26
C ARG A 278 -11.63 -13.69 -23.43
N PHE A 279 -10.43 -13.17 -23.17
CA PHE A 279 -9.41 -12.99 -24.19
C PHE A 279 -8.90 -14.33 -24.77
N VAL A 280 -8.58 -15.29 -23.91
CA VAL A 280 -8.10 -16.61 -24.38
C VAL A 280 -9.19 -17.45 -25.03
N HIS A 281 -10.48 -17.10 -24.85
CA HIS A 281 -11.60 -17.72 -25.54
C HIS A 281 -11.95 -16.95 -26.81
N LYS A 282 -11.38 -17.35 -27.92
CA LYS A 282 -11.57 -16.67 -29.22
C LYS A 282 -13.03 -16.46 -29.55
N GLY A 283 -13.37 -15.22 -29.96
CA GLY A 283 -14.73 -14.83 -30.33
C GLY A 283 -15.58 -14.27 -29.17
N HIS A 284 -15.06 -14.22 -27.96
CA HIS A 284 -15.71 -13.54 -26.85
C HIS A 284 -15.32 -12.06 -26.80
N SER A 285 -16.32 -11.19 -26.61
CA SER A 285 -16.07 -9.77 -26.35
C SER A 285 -15.58 -9.58 -24.92
N LEU A 286 -14.59 -8.74 -24.72
CA LEU A 286 -14.12 -8.38 -23.37
C LEU A 286 -15.14 -7.58 -22.57
N THR A 287 -16.09 -6.90 -23.23
CA THR A 287 -17.05 -5.97 -22.61
C THR A 287 -18.50 -6.41 -22.69
N ILE A 288 -18.95 -7.00 -23.82
CA ILE A 288 -20.34 -7.36 -24.01
C ILE A 288 -20.76 -8.48 -23.04
N GLY A 289 -21.86 -8.25 -22.32
CA GLY A 289 -22.38 -9.21 -21.33
C GLY A 289 -21.54 -9.36 -20.07
N ARG A 290 -20.65 -8.40 -19.80
CA ARG A 290 -19.89 -8.31 -18.54
C ARG A 290 -20.79 -7.66 -17.49
N ASP A 291 -20.81 -8.24 -16.30
CA ASP A 291 -21.42 -7.61 -15.14
C ASP A 291 -20.59 -6.39 -14.73
N LEU A 292 -21.16 -5.21 -14.90
CA LEU A 292 -20.51 -3.99 -14.42
C LEU A 292 -20.82 -3.82 -12.94
N HIS A 293 -19.79 -3.81 -12.12
CA HIS A 293 -19.90 -3.47 -10.72
C HIS A 293 -20.12 -1.95 -10.60
N LEU A 294 -21.39 -1.54 -10.49
CA LEU A 294 -21.73 -0.14 -10.24
C LEU A 294 -21.58 0.15 -8.77
N PHE A 295 -20.63 1.03 -8.43
CA PHE A 295 -20.52 1.58 -7.09
C PHE A 295 -21.54 2.71 -6.93
N ASN A 296 -22.52 2.54 -6.05
CA ASN A 296 -23.35 3.64 -5.62
C ASN A 296 -22.61 4.38 -4.49
N GLU A 297 -22.33 5.66 -4.71
CA GLU A 297 -21.90 6.52 -3.61
C GLU A 297 -23.04 6.63 -2.59
N PHE A 298 -22.73 6.23 -1.35
CA PHE A 298 -23.67 6.28 -0.24
C PHE A 298 -23.42 7.57 0.55
N ASP A 299 -24.38 8.49 0.51
CA ASP A 299 -24.32 9.68 1.37
C ASP A 299 -24.62 9.29 2.81
N LYS A 300 -23.56 9.11 3.59
CA LYS A 300 -23.64 8.74 5.01
C LYS A 300 -24.39 9.75 5.87
N ASN A 301 -24.50 11.00 5.44
CA ASN A 301 -25.14 12.07 6.19
C ASN A 301 -26.65 12.14 5.94
N ASN A 302 -27.10 11.62 4.80
CA ASN A 302 -28.51 11.61 4.40
C ASN A 302 -29.12 10.20 4.32
N ALA A 303 -28.41 9.19 4.81
CA ALA A 303 -28.94 7.83 4.83
C ALA A 303 -30.12 7.76 5.82
N LEU A 304 -31.32 7.60 5.32
CA LEU A 304 -32.49 7.23 6.11
C LEU A 304 -32.31 5.76 6.52
N ILE A 305 -31.61 5.54 7.61
CA ILE A 305 -31.50 4.22 8.23
C ILE A 305 -32.66 4.12 9.21
N ASP A 306 -33.75 3.51 8.75
CA ASP A 306 -34.91 3.18 9.60
C ASP A 306 -34.65 1.83 10.31
N ILE A 307 -33.55 1.76 11.01
CA ILE A 307 -33.16 0.60 11.81
C ILE A 307 -32.90 1.10 13.22
N ASP A 308 -33.60 0.52 14.19
CA ASP A 308 -33.31 0.72 15.60
C ASP A 308 -31.98 0.02 15.90
N PHE A 309 -30.88 0.79 15.85
CA PHE A 309 -29.54 0.28 16.08
C PHE A 309 -29.01 0.70 17.45
N ASP A 310 -28.18 -0.14 18.02
CA ASP A 310 -27.52 0.13 19.29
C ASP A 310 -26.54 1.32 19.16
N HIS A 311 -26.75 2.37 19.94
CA HIS A 311 -25.87 3.54 20.02
C HIS A 311 -24.62 3.32 20.87
N ALA A 312 -24.27 2.08 21.17
CA ALA A 312 -23.05 1.74 21.90
C ALA A 312 -21.81 2.34 21.22
N LYS A 313 -20.85 2.78 22.01
CA LYS A 313 -19.57 3.28 21.50
C LYS A 313 -18.77 2.15 20.85
N ARG A 314 -18.04 2.51 19.77
CA ARG A 314 -17.08 1.60 19.12
C ARG A 314 -16.12 1.02 20.16
N GLN A 315 -15.94 -0.29 20.12
CA GLN A 315 -14.96 -0.98 20.94
C GLN A 315 -13.55 -0.86 20.34
N ILE A 316 -12.56 -0.80 21.21
CA ILE A 316 -11.15 -0.73 20.83
C ILE A 316 -10.46 -1.97 21.38
N PRO A 317 -9.69 -2.72 20.55
CA PRO A 317 -8.89 -3.84 21.02
C PRO A 317 -7.88 -3.37 22.07
N GLY A 318 -7.62 -4.20 23.07
CA GLY A 318 -6.56 -3.95 24.04
C GLY A 318 -5.16 -4.14 23.47
N ILE A 319 -4.16 -3.94 24.29
CA ILE A 319 -2.74 -4.17 23.98
C ILE A 319 -2.28 -5.46 24.67
N LYS A 320 -1.53 -6.30 23.95
CA LYS A 320 -0.92 -7.51 24.49
C LYS A 320 0.10 -7.14 25.56
N LYS A 321 -0.05 -7.67 26.78
CA LYS A 321 0.87 -7.44 27.89
C LYS A 321 2.15 -8.28 27.71
N GLY A 322 3.29 -7.69 28.11
CA GLY A 322 4.58 -8.40 28.16
C GLY A 322 5.39 -8.38 26.86
N LEU A 323 4.89 -7.77 25.79
CA LEU A 323 5.68 -7.43 24.63
C LEU A 323 6.27 -6.03 24.85
N GLY A 324 7.57 -5.85 24.57
CA GLY A 324 8.20 -4.53 24.66
C GLY A 324 7.55 -3.54 23.70
N GLU A 325 7.42 -2.27 24.12
CA GLU A 325 6.81 -1.19 23.33
C GLU A 325 7.45 -1.00 21.94
N LYS A 326 8.70 -1.45 21.78
CA LYS A 326 9.47 -1.41 20.52
C LYS A 326 9.50 -2.77 19.78
N SER A 327 8.57 -3.65 20.07
CA SER A 327 8.49 -4.95 19.38
C SER A 327 8.03 -4.80 17.93
N PHE A 328 8.56 -5.64 17.03
CA PHE A 328 8.04 -5.81 15.68
C PHE A 328 6.85 -6.76 15.60
N THR A 329 6.45 -7.39 16.70
CA THR A 329 5.21 -8.16 16.78
C THR A 329 4.00 -7.22 16.89
N ASP A 330 2.85 -7.60 16.33
CA ASP A 330 1.62 -6.83 16.49
C ASP A 330 1.21 -6.81 17.97
N LEU A 331 1.20 -5.61 18.56
CA LEU A 331 0.89 -5.40 19.97
C LEU A 331 -0.62 -5.43 20.25
N ARG A 332 -1.48 -5.36 19.25
CA ARG A 332 -2.93 -5.33 19.42
C ARG A 332 -3.44 -6.73 19.82
N SER A 333 -4.31 -6.76 20.84
CA SER A 333 -5.06 -7.97 21.18
C SER A 333 -6.32 -8.08 20.31
N THR A 334 -6.97 -9.23 20.34
CA THR A 334 -8.30 -9.38 19.78
C THR A 334 -9.36 -8.83 20.75
N PHE A 335 -10.58 -8.64 20.27
CA PHE A 335 -11.71 -8.32 21.12
C PHE A 335 -12.01 -9.43 22.13
N THR A 336 -12.49 -9.06 23.32
CA THR A 336 -13.12 -9.99 24.23
C THR A 336 -14.49 -10.43 23.69
N GLU A 337 -15.06 -11.50 24.24
CA GLU A 337 -16.40 -11.97 23.85
C GLU A 337 -17.47 -10.88 24.04
N GLU A 338 -17.39 -10.09 25.12
CA GLU A 338 -18.30 -8.98 25.37
C GLU A 338 -18.13 -7.87 24.31
N GLN A 339 -16.90 -7.53 23.96
CA GLN A 339 -16.62 -6.54 22.92
C GLN A 339 -17.14 -7.01 21.57
N VAL A 340 -16.95 -8.30 21.21
CA VAL A 340 -17.50 -8.87 19.97
C VAL A 340 -19.02 -8.76 19.94
N LYS A 341 -19.72 -9.06 21.05
CA LYS A 341 -21.18 -8.92 21.13
C LYS A 341 -21.64 -7.47 20.93
N ILE A 342 -20.96 -6.52 21.55
CA ILE A 342 -21.26 -5.09 21.39
C ILE A 342 -21.05 -4.64 19.93
N GLU A 343 -19.92 -4.98 19.32
CA GLU A 343 -19.62 -4.62 17.92
C GLU A 343 -20.55 -5.34 16.93
N ALA A 344 -20.91 -6.59 17.18
CA ALA A 344 -21.86 -7.33 16.35
C ALA A 344 -23.25 -6.67 16.36
N ASN A 345 -23.72 -6.15 17.50
CA ASN A 345 -25.00 -5.44 17.60
C ASN A 345 -24.98 -4.09 16.85
N ARG A 346 -23.80 -3.48 16.65
CA ARG A 346 -23.64 -2.27 15.85
C ARG A 346 -23.55 -2.53 14.35
N CYS A 347 -23.44 -3.80 13.95
CA CYS A 347 -23.27 -4.18 12.55
C CYS A 347 -24.56 -3.96 11.76
N LEU A 348 -24.48 -3.20 10.67
CA LEU A 348 -25.62 -2.95 9.77
C LEU A 348 -25.85 -4.09 8.76
N GLY A 349 -25.04 -5.15 8.76
CA GLY A 349 -25.19 -6.29 7.87
C GLY A 349 -24.99 -5.98 6.38
N CYS A 350 -24.35 -4.87 6.02
CA CYS A 350 -24.22 -4.41 4.64
C CYS A 350 -23.42 -5.35 3.72
N GLY A 351 -22.65 -6.29 4.28
CA GLY A 351 -21.94 -7.34 3.54
C GLY A 351 -22.58 -8.71 3.66
N ALA A 352 -23.77 -8.83 4.28
CA ALA A 352 -24.44 -10.11 4.43
C ALA A 352 -24.88 -10.67 3.07
N SER A 353 -24.55 -11.92 2.79
CA SER A 353 -25.02 -12.62 1.59
C SER A 353 -26.52 -12.83 1.65
N ILE A 354 -27.21 -12.40 0.62
CA ILE A 354 -28.66 -12.64 0.47
C ILE A 354 -28.88 -13.68 -0.64
N VAL A 355 -29.62 -14.73 -0.31
CA VAL A 355 -30.00 -15.72 -1.31
C VAL A 355 -31.22 -15.20 -2.08
N ASP A 356 -31.05 -14.95 -3.39
CA ASP A 356 -32.17 -14.69 -4.27
C ASP A 356 -32.94 -16.02 -4.51
N THR A 357 -34.06 -16.16 -3.84
CA THR A 357 -34.87 -17.39 -3.91
C THR A 357 -35.39 -17.70 -5.32
N ASN A 358 -35.46 -16.70 -6.22
CA ASN A 358 -35.89 -16.91 -7.60
C ASN A 358 -34.73 -17.43 -8.48
N LYS A 359 -33.49 -17.23 -8.10
CA LYS A 359 -32.30 -17.69 -8.81
C LYS A 359 -31.61 -18.87 -8.11
N CYS A 360 -31.96 -19.15 -6.89
CA CYS A 360 -31.35 -20.22 -6.10
C CYS A 360 -31.81 -21.60 -6.60
N ILE A 361 -30.84 -22.42 -7.02
CA ILE A 361 -31.06 -23.80 -7.45
C ILE A 361 -30.98 -24.82 -6.32
N GLY A 362 -30.82 -24.40 -5.06
CA GLY A 362 -30.75 -25.26 -3.88
C GLY A 362 -29.52 -26.17 -3.81
N CYS A 363 -28.39 -25.79 -4.41
CA CYS A 363 -27.18 -26.64 -4.45
C CYS A 363 -26.45 -26.78 -3.11
N GLY A 364 -26.79 -25.99 -2.07
CA GLY A 364 -26.18 -26.05 -0.75
C GLY A 364 -24.75 -25.50 -0.62
N LEU A 365 -24.20 -24.85 -1.66
CA LEU A 365 -22.83 -24.32 -1.64
C LEU A 365 -22.65 -23.08 -0.75
N CYS A 366 -23.74 -22.45 -0.32
CA CYS A 366 -23.71 -21.26 0.54
C CYS A 366 -24.07 -21.56 2.02
N THR A 367 -24.26 -22.82 2.36
CA THR A 367 -24.52 -23.30 3.74
C THR A 367 -23.28 -24.03 4.34
#